data_146ffdc4f9e6a7ea5adfbfbc9ec86484
#
_entry.id   146ffdc4f9e6a7ea5adfbfbc9ec86484
#
_cell.length_a   1.000
_cell.length_b   1.000
_cell.length_c   1.000
_cell.angle_alpha   90.00
_cell.angle_beta   90.00
_cell.angle_gamma   90.00
#
_symmetry.space_group_name_H-M   'P 1'
#
loop_
_entity.id
_entity.type
_entity.pdbx_description
1 polymer ?
#
loop_
_entity_poly.entity_id
_entity_poly.type
_entity_poly.pdbx_seq_one_letter_code
_entity_poly.pdbx_strand_id
1 'polypeptide(L)'
;MSAQVLSDAVKQKRLTRSKAPLRRLTIDQTKRVFFIDEKNFYLSPPVNSQNDHVWVKGKKNVSTSRLLIKRAKFAPHLMVSAGVCCGSKGQLHVVDEKAKVNASCYATKLLPNLIKDCRHFLSDNFIFQQGGAPAHTAASAQNWIQKNCPDLVKKDEWPPNSPDLNPMDYHVWGVMLERYQRYTPNPTNIAELKTALLAIWNDLPQEFIDKAILSFRKRLRSCVGAAGGHFEQWRSQKFSMGG
;
A
#
# COMPACT_ATOMS: atom_id res chain seq x y z
N MET A 1 5.02 8.44 -11.87
CA MET A 1 5.40 8.68 -10.44
C MET A 1 6.85 9.14 -10.42
N SER A 2 7.14 10.29 -9.79
CA SER A 2 8.53 10.61 -9.48
C SER A 2 8.98 9.64 -8.39
N ALA A 3 9.86 8.71 -8.71
CA ALA A 3 10.41 7.78 -7.74
C ALA A 3 11.22 8.58 -6.71
N GLN A 4 11.03 8.27 -5.43
CA GLN A 4 11.82 8.88 -4.37
C GLN A 4 13.31 8.54 -4.60
N VAL A 5 14.18 9.54 -4.58
CA VAL A 5 15.63 9.31 -4.70
C VAL A 5 16.09 8.49 -3.48
N LEU A 6 16.61 7.28 -3.73
CA LEU A 6 17.15 6.41 -2.69
C LEU A 6 18.65 6.70 -2.51
N SER A 7 19.07 7.00 -1.29
CA SER A 7 20.51 7.07 -0.98
C SER A 7 21.16 5.68 -1.07
N ASP A 8 22.46 5.62 -1.27
CA ASP A 8 23.17 4.34 -1.39
C ASP A 8 23.09 3.51 -0.11
N ALA A 9 23.07 4.14 1.06
CA ALA A 9 22.83 3.47 2.33
C ALA A 9 21.44 2.80 2.39
N VAL A 10 20.39 3.45 1.83
CA VAL A 10 19.06 2.87 1.74
C VAL A 10 19.02 1.72 0.74
N LYS A 11 19.65 1.87 -0.44
CA LYS A 11 19.75 0.79 -1.44
C LYS A 11 20.42 -0.44 -0.84
N GLN A 12 21.54 -0.27 -0.13
CA GLN A 12 22.23 -1.38 0.51
C GLN A 12 21.38 -2.09 1.57
N LYS A 13 20.64 -1.33 2.40
CA LYS A 13 19.68 -1.91 3.35
C LYS A 13 18.55 -2.65 2.63
N ARG A 14 18.00 -2.08 1.55
CA ARG A 14 16.96 -2.72 0.75
C ARG A 14 17.45 -4.03 0.15
N LEU A 15 18.67 -4.03 -0.45
CA LEU A 15 19.29 -5.23 -1.01
C LEU A 15 19.44 -6.34 0.05
N THR A 16 20.01 -6.01 1.20
CA THR A 16 20.25 -6.97 2.28
C THR A 16 18.92 -7.52 2.82
N ARG A 17 17.96 -6.64 3.12
CA ARG A 17 16.68 -7.02 3.71
C ARG A 17 15.74 -7.73 2.72
N SER A 18 15.83 -7.46 1.42
CA SER A 18 15.05 -8.21 0.41
C SER A 18 15.49 -9.66 0.29
N LYS A 19 16.75 -9.98 0.59
CA LYS A 19 17.25 -11.36 0.57
C LYS A 19 16.66 -12.21 1.71
N ALA A 20 16.38 -11.65 2.87
CA ALA A 20 15.88 -12.39 4.03
C ALA A 20 14.48 -13.01 3.77
N PRO A 21 13.42 -12.23 3.44
CA PRO A 21 12.12 -12.81 3.10
C PRO A 21 12.17 -13.68 1.84
N LEU A 22 13.05 -13.38 0.87
CA LEU A 22 13.19 -14.22 -0.32
C LEU A 22 13.72 -15.63 0.00
N ARG A 23 14.61 -15.77 1.00
CA ARG A 23 15.12 -17.06 1.48
C ARG A 23 14.10 -17.78 2.37
N ARG A 24 13.46 -17.03 3.28
CA ARG A 24 12.56 -17.57 4.29
C ARG A 24 11.20 -17.95 3.71
N LEU A 25 10.58 -17.06 2.93
CA LEU A 25 9.20 -17.22 2.47
C LEU A 25 9.17 -18.04 1.16
N THR A 26 8.73 -19.27 1.21
CA THR A 26 8.35 -20.07 0.03
C THR A 26 7.12 -19.47 -0.66
N ILE A 27 6.68 -20.03 -1.78
CA ILE A 27 5.42 -19.60 -2.43
C ILE A 27 4.24 -19.84 -1.48
N ASP A 28 4.18 -21.00 -0.83
CA ASP A 28 3.08 -21.34 0.07
C ASP A 28 3.09 -20.51 1.36
N GLN A 29 4.27 -20.21 1.89
CA GLN A 29 4.39 -19.26 3.00
C GLN A 29 3.98 -17.85 2.57
N THR A 30 4.29 -17.42 1.34
CA THR A 30 3.86 -16.11 0.81
C THR A 30 2.33 -16.00 0.75
N LYS A 31 1.61 -17.06 0.45
CA LYS A 31 0.13 -17.08 0.47
C LYS A 31 -0.44 -16.80 1.86
N ARG A 32 0.30 -17.16 2.92
CA ARG A 32 -0.09 -16.95 4.32
C ARG A 32 0.39 -15.63 4.93
N VAL A 33 1.12 -14.83 4.16
CA VAL A 33 1.50 -13.48 4.59
C VAL A 33 0.27 -12.59 4.54
N PHE A 34 -0.05 -11.97 5.65
CA PHE A 34 -1.06 -10.94 5.75
C PHE A 34 -0.36 -9.57 5.64
N PHE A 35 -0.48 -8.96 4.47
CA PHE A 35 0.14 -7.67 4.14
C PHE A 35 -0.80 -6.56 4.56
N ILE A 36 -0.33 -5.66 5.40
CA ILE A 36 -1.11 -4.50 5.84
C ILE A 36 -0.50 -3.18 5.36
N ASP A 37 -1.35 -2.17 5.27
CA ASP A 37 -0.94 -0.78 5.06
C ASP A 37 -2.05 0.19 5.41
N GLU A 38 -1.71 1.48 5.56
CA GLU A 38 -2.61 2.60 5.78
C GLU A 38 -2.59 3.56 4.58
N LYS A 39 -3.79 4.09 4.24
CA LYS A 39 -3.94 5.03 3.12
C LYS A 39 -4.88 6.18 3.45
N ASN A 40 -4.47 7.39 3.07
CA ASN A 40 -5.35 8.56 3.10
C ASN A 40 -6.13 8.69 1.79
N PHE A 41 -7.45 8.79 1.89
CA PHE A 41 -8.34 9.15 0.79
C PHE A 41 -8.92 10.54 1.03
N TYR A 42 -8.83 11.40 0.04
CA TYR A 42 -9.27 12.79 0.11
C TYR A 42 -10.65 12.93 -0.53
N LEU A 43 -11.51 13.82 0.03
CA LEU A 43 -12.82 14.15 -0.58
C LEU A 43 -12.66 14.65 -2.02
N SER A 44 -11.62 15.43 -2.27
CA SER A 44 -11.19 15.79 -3.62
C SER A 44 -9.91 15.02 -3.92
N PRO A 45 -9.99 13.88 -4.60
CA PRO A 45 -8.79 13.11 -4.89
C PRO A 45 -7.79 13.96 -5.67
N PRO A 46 -6.50 13.88 -5.33
CA PRO A 46 -5.48 14.62 -6.04
C PRO A 46 -5.48 14.18 -7.50
N VAL A 47 -5.65 15.15 -8.39
CA VAL A 47 -5.58 14.92 -9.84
C VAL A 47 -4.17 14.41 -10.15
N ASN A 48 -4.08 13.27 -10.81
CA ASN A 48 -2.80 12.73 -11.24
C ASN A 48 -2.41 13.41 -12.55
N SER A 49 -1.55 14.41 -12.46
CA SER A 49 -1.08 15.20 -13.62
C SER A 49 -0.42 14.37 -14.74
N GLN A 50 -0.07 13.12 -14.46
CA GLN A 50 0.44 12.19 -15.49
C GLN A 50 -0.67 11.51 -16.29
N ASN A 51 -1.86 11.34 -15.71
CA ASN A 51 -3.02 10.76 -16.41
C ASN A 51 -3.95 11.82 -17.00
N ASP A 52 -3.84 13.07 -16.54
CA ASP A 52 -4.69 14.19 -17.01
C ASP A 52 -3.96 14.99 -18.08
N HIS A 53 -3.57 14.33 -19.16
CA HIS A 53 -3.04 15.02 -20.34
C HIS A 53 -4.16 15.75 -21.09
N VAL A 54 -4.09 17.07 -21.11
CA VAL A 54 -4.91 17.88 -22.01
C VAL A 54 -4.20 17.99 -23.36
N TRP A 55 -4.67 17.22 -24.34
CA TRP A 55 -4.14 17.30 -25.70
C TRP A 55 -4.69 18.54 -26.40
N VAL A 56 -3.81 19.48 -26.72
CA VAL A 56 -4.15 20.73 -27.44
C VAL A 56 -3.09 21.03 -28.49
N LYS A 57 -3.50 21.62 -29.60
CA LYS A 57 -2.60 22.02 -30.71
C LYS A 57 -1.58 23.12 -30.36
N GLY A 58 -1.57 23.62 -29.12
CA GLY A 58 -0.58 24.59 -28.60
C GLY A 58 -0.97 25.14 -27.23
N LYS A 59 0.01 25.41 -26.36
CA LYS A 59 -0.18 25.95 -25.00
C LYS A 59 -0.97 27.25 -24.94
N LYS A 60 -0.91 28.07 -25.99
CA LYS A 60 -1.61 29.37 -26.09
C LYS A 60 -3.14 29.24 -26.16
N ASN A 61 -3.65 28.06 -26.50
CA ASN A 61 -5.09 27.81 -26.69
C ASN A 61 -5.78 27.18 -25.46
N VAL A 62 -5.08 27.12 -24.33
CA VAL A 62 -5.64 26.55 -23.09
C VAL A 62 -5.85 27.67 -22.09
N SER A 63 -7.10 27.84 -21.61
CA SER A 63 -7.37 28.80 -20.56
C SER A 63 -6.60 28.43 -19.26
N THR A 64 -6.10 29.44 -18.57
CA THR A 64 -5.34 29.26 -17.31
C THR A 64 -6.15 28.48 -16.25
N SER A 65 -7.47 28.57 -16.26
CA SER A 65 -8.37 27.80 -15.38
C SER A 65 -8.35 26.29 -15.67
N ARG A 66 -8.05 25.87 -16.89
CA ARG A 66 -7.89 24.45 -17.26
C ARG A 66 -6.52 23.87 -16.91
N LEU A 67 -5.50 24.74 -16.77
CA LEU A 67 -4.13 24.38 -16.43
C LEU A 67 -3.85 24.40 -14.92
N LEU A 68 -4.64 25.20 -14.16
CA LEU A 68 -4.46 25.43 -12.73
C LEU A 68 -5.53 24.67 -11.95
N ILE A 69 -5.22 23.48 -11.48
CA ILE A 69 -6.05 22.79 -10.49
C ILE A 69 -5.70 23.36 -9.12
N LYS A 70 -6.64 24.09 -8.51
CA LYS A 70 -6.50 24.58 -7.13
C LYS A 70 -6.41 23.39 -6.19
N ARG A 71 -5.22 23.09 -5.66
CA ARG A 71 -5.07 22.17 -4.54
C ARG A 71 -5.54 22.86 -3.26
N ALA A 72 -6.61 22.38 -2.66
CA ALA A 72 -6.95 22.76 -1.30
C ALA A 72 -5.82 22.25 -0.37
N LYS A 73 -5.10 23.18 0.27
CA LYS A 73 -3.92 22.89 1.12
C LYS A 73 -4.26 21.98 2.32
N PHE A 74 -5.55 21.88 2.67
CA PHE A 74 -6.11 21.09 3.77
C PHE A 74 -7.43 20.43 3.31
N ALA A 75 -7.38 19.62 2.25
CA ALA A 75 -8.56 18.88 1.85
C ALA A 75 -8.94 17.86 2.94
N PRO A 76 -10.23 17.79 3.33
CA PRO A 76 -10.70 16.75 4.23
C PRO A 76 -10.35 15.37 3.68
N HIS A 77 -9.87 14.48 4.53
CA HIS A 77 -9.44 13.14 4.14
C HIS A 77 -9.83 12.13 5.21
N LEU A 78 -9.93 10.89 4.82
CA LEU A 78 -10.15 9.74 5.67
C LEU A 78 -8.96 8.80 5.58
N MET A 79 -8.36 8.47 6.72
CA MET A 79 -7.34 7.43 6.77
C MET A 79 -8.02 6.08 6.97
N VAL A 80 -7.63 5.11 6.19
CA VAL A 80 -8.08 3.72 6.31
C VAL A 80 -6.89 2.80 6.48
N SER A 81 -7.09 1.71 7.20
CA SER A 81 -6.12 0.61 7.35
C SER A 81 -6.78 -0.68 6.93
N ALA A 82 -6.08 -1.51 6.19
CA ALA A 82 -6.56 -2.82 5.79
C ALA A 82 -5.41 -3.80 5.59
N GLY A 83 -5.75 -5.07 5.48
CA GLY A 83 -4.79 -6.11 5.15
C GLY A 83 -5.35 -7.13 4.19
N VAL A 84 -4.46 -7.79 3.45
CA VAL A 84 -4.80 -8.80 2.45
C VAL A 84 -3.88 -10.01 2.55
N CYS A 85 -4.43 -11.17 2.26
CA CYS A 85 -3.69 -12.41 2.04
C CYS A 85 -4.22 -13.13 0.78
N CYS A 86 -3.57 -14.20 0.37
CA CYS A 86 -4.04 -14.97 -0.77
C CYS A 86 -5.38 -15.64 -0.40
N GLY A 87 -6.38 -15.46 -1.26
CA GLY A 87 -7.74 -15.96 -1.07
C GLY A 87 -8.64 -15.09 -0.21
N SER A 88 -8.14 -14.04 0.46
CA SER A 88 -8.97 -13.21 1.35
C SER A 88 -8.44 -11.80 1.53
N LYS A 89 -9.35 -10.90 1.86
CA LYS A 89 -9.08 -9.52 2.28
C LYS A 89 -9.75 -9.26 3.62
N GLY A 90 -9.05 -8.56 4.53
CA GLY A 90 -9.57 -8.13 5.81
C GLY A 90 -10.64 -7.05 5.67
N GLN A 91 -11.12 -6.55 6.78
CA GLN A 91 -12.04 -5.41 6.79
C GLN A 91 -11.28 -4.11 6.48
N LEU A 92 -11.97 -3.13 5.92
CA LEU A 92 -11.47 -1.77 5.79
C LEU A 92 -11.72 -1.03 7.12
N HIS A 93 -10.67 -0.87 7.91
CA HIS A 93 -10.73 -0.18 9.20
C HIS A 93 -10.54 1.31 9.00
N VAL A 94 -11.51 2.10 9.43
CA VAL A 94 -11.43 3.55 9.41
C VAL A 94 -10.66 4.02 10.63
N VAL A 95 -9.63 4.82 10.40
CA VAL A 95 -8.87 5.49 11.46
C VAL A 95 -9.51 6.84 11.76
N ASP A 96 -9.77 7.09 13.03
CA ASP A 96 -10.47 8.29 13.50
C ASP A 96 -9.76 9.57 13.04
N GLU A 97 -10.49 10.51 12.42
CA GLU A 97 -9.97 11.73 11.77
C GLU A 97 -9.12 12.62 12.69
N LYS A 98 -9.38 12.56 14.00
CA LYS A 98 -8.71 13.38 15.02
C LYS A 98 -7.47 12.71 15.61
N ALA A 99 -7.21 11.45 15.29
CA ALA A 99 -6.10 10.70 15.84
C ALA A 99 -4.96 10.62 14.81
N LYS A 100 -3.86 11.33 15.06
CA LYS A 100 -2.59 10.88 14.47
C LYS A 100 -2.37 9.44 14.90
N VAL A 101 -2.15 8.51 13.94
CA VAL A 101 -1.77 7.13 14.26
C VAL A 101 -0.41 7.17 14.98
N ASN A 102 -0.46 7.36 16.29
CA ASN A 102 0.70 7.18 17.15
C ASN A 102 0.83 5.70 17.53
N ALA A 103 1.96 5.35 18.12
CA ALA A 103 2.26 3.97 18.53
C ALA A 103 1.19 3.38 19.47
N SER A 104 0.62 4.18 20.36
CA SER A 104 -0.44 3.74 21.26
C SER A 104 -1.74 3.44 20.53
N CYS A 105 -2.22 4.35 19.68
CA CYS A 105 -3.42 4.13 18.87
C CYS A 105 -3.26 2.91 17.95
N TYR A 106 -2.10 2.75 17.33
CA TYR A 106 -1.78 1.60 16.49
C TYR A 106 -1.86 0.30 17.28
N ALA A 107 -1.17 0.22 18.42
CA ALA A 107 -1.11 -1.00 19.23
C ALA A 107 -2.44 -1.35 19.92
N THR A 108 -3.27 -0.35 20.32
CA THR A 108 -4.48 -0.60 21.10
C THR A 108 -5.75 -0.67 20.28
N LYS A 109 -5.80 -0.04 19.10
CA LYS A 109 -7.01 0.03 18.27
C LYS A 109 -6.86 -0.73 16.95
N LEU A 110 -5.77 -0.49 16.19
CA LEU A 110 -5.63 -1.07 14.86
C LEU A 110 -5.15 -2.53 14.88
N LEU A 111 -4.06 -2.82 15.59
CA LEU A 111 -3.49 -4.17 15.64
C LEU A 111 -4.49 -5.23 16.10
N PRO A 112 -5.31 -5.04 17.17
CA PRO A 112 -6.29 -6.04 17.56
C PRO A 112 -7.29 -6.39 16.46
N ASN A 113 -7.76 -5.39 15.70
CA ASN A 113 -8.69 -5.59 14.60
C ASN A 113 -8.02 -6.31 13.42
N LEU A 114 -6.82 -5.88 13.02
CA LEU A 114 -6.07 -6.51 11.94
C LEU A 114 -5.72 -7.98 12.26
N ILE A 115 -5.34 -8.27 13.51
CA ILE A 115 -5.05 -9.66 13.93
C ILE A 115 -6.32 -10.50 14.03
N LYS A 116 -7.47 -9.90 14.38
CA LYS A 116 -8.76 -10.58 14.29
C LYS A 116 -9.06 -11.00 12.86
N ASP A 117 -8.82 -10.13 11.87
CA ASP A 117 -8.96 -10.46 10.46
C ASP A 117 -8.00 -11.59 10.06
N CYS A 118 -6.72 -11.54 10.47
CA CYS A 118 -5.75 -12.61 10.21
C CYS A 118 -6.25 -13.97 10.71
N ARG A 119 -6.72 -14.03 11.96
CA ARG A 119 -7.21 -15.27 12.56
C ARG A 119 -8.49 -15.77 11.91
N HIS A 120 -9.35 -14.88 11.46
CA HIS A 120 -10.58 -15.23 10.77
C HIS A 120 -10.30 -16.01 9.47
N PHE A 121 -9.30 -15.59 8.68
CA PHE A 121 -9.00 -16.17 7.37
C PHE A 121 -7.94 -17.26 7.39
N LEU A 122 -6.96 -17.17 8.30
CA LEU A 122 -5.77 -18.01 8.31
C LEU A 122 -5.58 -18.80 9.63
N SER A 123 -6.54 -18.68 10.57
CA SER A 123 -6.42 -19.20 11.94
C SER A 123 -5.09 -18.73 12.57
N ASP A 124 -4.37 -19.57 13.29
CA ASP A 124 -3.03 -19.22 13.82
C ASP A 124 -1.89 -19.62 12.87
N ASN A 125 -2.15 -19.67 11.55
CA ASN A 125 -1.16 -20.05 10.54
C ASN A 125 -0.78 -18.86 9.62
N PHE A 126 -0.85 -17.63 10.11
CA PHE A 126 -0.50 -16.44 9.36
C PHE A 126 0.90 -15.94 9.67
N ILE A 127 1.47 -15.21 8.72
CA ILE A 127 2.70 -14.44 8.87
C ILE A 127 2.32 -12.97 8.75
N PHE A 128 2.45 -12.22 9.83
CA PHE A 128 2.06 -10.80 9.84
C PHE A 128 3.15 -9.93 9.23
N GLN A 129 2.78 -9.07 8.27
CA GLN A 129 3.72 -8.13 7.64
C GLN A 129 3.17 -6.70 7.74
N GLN A 130 4.00 -5.80 8.20
CA GLN A 130 3.72 -4.36 8.28
C GLN A 130 4.88 -3.52 7.73
N GLY A 131 4.58 -2.27 7.37
CA GLY A 131 5.58 -1.30 6.93
C GLY A 131 6.52 -0.83 8.04
N GLY A 132 7.49 0.02 7.66
CA GLY A 132 8.50 0.57 8.57
C GLY A 132 8.12 1.92 9.18
N ALA A 133 6.83 2.29 9.26
CA ALA A 133 6.40 3.56 9.86
C ALA A 133 6.80 3.67 11.34
N PRO A 134 7.04 4.87 11.87
CA PRO A 134 7.43 5.04 13.28
C PRO A 134 6.47 4.40 14.28
N ALA A 135 5.15 4.47 14.03
CA ALA A 135 4.15 3.83 14.89
C ALA A 135 4.28 2.30 14.88
N HIS A 136 4.62 1.70 13.72
CA HIS A 136 4.80 0.26 13.58
C HIS A 136 6.09 -0.26 14.24
N THR A 137 7.13 0.54 14.21
CA THR A 137 8.45 0.14 14.73
C THR A 137 8.66 0.49 16.21
N ALA A 138 7.70 1.16 16.84
CA ALA A 138 7.72 1.49 18.26
C ALA A 138 7.75 0.23 19.13
N ALA A 139 8.44 0.29 20.28
CA ALA A 139 8.60 -0.85 21.18
C ALA A 139 7.25 -1.43 21.64
N SER A 140 6.26 -0.58 21.94
CA SER A 140 4.91 -1.01 22.34
C SER A 140 4.21 -1.83 21.26
N ALA A 141 4.26 -1.39 20.01
CA ALA A 141 3.69 -2.11 18.88
C ALA A 141 4.43 -3.44 18.63
N GLN A 142 5.75 -3.42 18.63
CA GLN A 142 6.57 -4.61 18.42
C GLN A 142 6.35 -5.67 19.51
N ASN A 143 6.30 -5.26 20.78
CA ASN A 143 6.04 -6.15 21.91
C ASN A 143 4.62 -6.75 21.83
N TRP A 144 3.65 -5.94 21.40
CA TRP A 144 2.27 -6.41 21.23
C TRP A 144 2.17 -7.47 20.12
N ILE A 145 2.80 -7.21 18.95
CA ILE A 145 2.81 -8.14 17.83
C ILE A 145 3.50 -9.45 18.20
N GLN A 146 4.67 -9.38 18.85
CA GLN A 146 5.41 -10.59 19.29
C GLN A 146 4.59 -11.49 20.23
N LYS A 147 3.69 -10.92 21.02
CA LYS A 147 2.82 -11.67 21.92
C LYS A 147 1.58 -12.26 21.24
N ASN A 148 1.12 -11.64 20.16
CA ASN A 148 -0.19 -11.94 19.58
C ASN A 148 -0.13 -12.58 18.18
N CYS A 149 1.02 -12.53 17.51
CA CYS A 149 1.18 -13.14 16.18
C CYS A 149 2.00 -14.43 16.26
N PRO A 150 1.56 -15.50 15.58
CA PRO A 150 2.31 -16.78 15.54
C PRO A 150 3.64 -16.63 14.80
N ASP A 151 3.66 -15.81 13.74
CA ASP A 151 4.84 -15.48 12.96
C ASP A 151 4.74 -14.06 12.38
N LEU A 152 5.88 -13.43 12.13
CA LEU A 152 5.94 -12.06 11.59
C LEU A 152 7.16 -11.84 10.70
N VAL A 153 7.05 -10.90 9.77
CA VAL A 153 8.21 -10.31 9.09
C VAL A 153 8.75 -9.21 10.01
N LYS A 154 9.94 -9.43 10.56
CA LYS A 154 10.54 -8.51 11.54
C LYS A 154 10.89 -7.18 10.88
N LYS A 155 10.95 -6.10 11.70
CA LYS A 155 11.28 -4.75 11.24
C LYS A 155 12.64 -4.63 10.55
N ASP A 156 13.57 -5.48 10.91
CA ASP A 156 14.92 -5.56 10.32
C ASP A 156 14.98 -6.48 9.09
N GLU A 157 13.96 -7.30 8.86
CA GLU A 157 13.78 -8.10 7.64
C GLU A 157 13.04 -7.34 6.54
N TRP A 158 12.23 -6.32 6.89
CA TRP A 158 11.50 -5.54 5.89
C TRP A 158 12.36 -4.43 5.27
N PRO A 159 12.46 -4.35 3.92
CA PRO A 159 13.23 -3.31 3.25
C PRO A 159 12.66 -1.90 3.51
N PRO A 160 13.48 -0.90 3.82
CA PRO A 160 13.00 0.46 4.04
C PRO A 160 12.54 1.09 2.72
N ASN A 161 11.60 2.06 2.80
CA ASN A 161 11.10 2.82 1.65
C ASN A 161 10.70 1.91 0.47
N SER A 162 9.88 0.89 0.74
CA SER A 162 9.57 -0.18 -0.20
C SER A 162 8.07 -0.32 -0.51
N PRO A 163 7.38 0.73 -0.97
CA PRO A 163 6.01 0.60 -1.46
C PRO A 163 5.95 -0.31 -2.69
N ASP A 164 7.02 -0.40 -3.45
CA ASP A 164 7.20 -1.30 -4.58
C ASP A 164 7.24 -2.79 -4.21
N LEU A 165 7.32 -3.12 -2.93
CA LEU A 165 7.32 -4.49 -2.39
C LEU A 165 6.05 -4.83 -1.58
N ASN A 166 5.21 -3.86 -1.21
CA ASN A 166 3.95 -4.13 -0.50
C ASN A 166 2.78 -4.25 -1.50
N PRO A 167 2.07 -5.39 -1.59
CA PRO A 167 0.90 -5.56 -2.45
C PRO A 167 -0.17 -4.49 -2.26
N MET A 168 -0.33 -4.00 -1.04
CA MET A 168 -1.25 -2.90 -0.73
C MET A 168 -0.88 -1.64 -1.52
N ASP A 169 0.41 -1.25 -1.50
CA ASP A 169 0.89 -0.04 -2.16
C ASP A 169 0.96 -0.17 -3.69
N TYR A 170 1.60 -1.25 -4.20
CA TYR A 170 1.83 -1.33 -5.64
C TYR A 170 0.61 -1.77 -6.44
N HIS A 171 -0.45 -2.22 -5.79
CA HIS A 171 -1.65 -2.69 -6.50
C HIS A 171 -2.96 -2.24 -5.84
N VAL A 172 -3.24 -2.69 -4.61
CA VAL A 172 -4.57 -2.60 -3.99
C VAL A 172 -5.06 -1.16 -3.87
N TRP A 173 -4.25 -0.28 -3.30
CA TRP A 173 -4.60 1.14 -3.16
C TRP A 173 -4.72 1.86 -4.50
N GLY A 174 -3.95 1.44 -5.51
CA GLY A 174 -4.05 1.98 -6.86
C GLY A 174 -5.42 1.69 -7.48
N VAL A 175 -5.88 0.44 -7.40
CA VAL A 175 -7.20 0.02 -7.91
C VAL A 175 -8.32 0.70 -7.11
N MET A 176 -8.22 0.79 -5.79
CA MET A 176 -9.19 1.51 -4.98
C MET A 176 -9.30 2.98 -5.38
N LEU A 177 -8.15 3.65 -5.59
CA LEU A 177 -8.14 5.05 -5.99
C LEU A 177 -8.76 5.25 -7.38
N GLU A 178 -8.46 4.38 -8.33
CA GLU A 178 -9.03 4.41 -9.67
C GLU A 178 -10.55 4.25 -9.63
N ARG A 179 -11.07 3.29 -8.86
CA ARG A 179 -12.51 3.09 -8.66
C ARG A 179 -13.16 4.27 -7.95
N TYR A 180 -12.48 4.84 -6.96
CA TYR A 180 -12.97 6.01 -6.25
C TYR A 180 -13.08 7.24 -7.18
N GLN A 181 -12.11 7.46 -8.06
CA GLN A 181 -12.17 8.55 -9.05
C GLN A 181 -13.34 8.42 -10.03
N ARG A 182 -13.82 7.21 -10.26
CA ARG A 182 -14.98 6.91 -11.13
C ARG A 182 -16.31 6.77 -10.36
N TYR A 183 -16.26 6.86 -9.03
CA TYR A 183 -17.43 6.67 -8.17
C TYR A 183 -18.42 7.83 -8.33
N THR A 184 -19.68 7.49 -8.60
CA THR A 184 -20.73 8.48 -8.84
C THR A 184 -21.98 8.16 -7.98
N PRO A 185 -22.55 9.14 -7.29
CA PRO A 185 -22.11 10.55 -7.18
C PRO A 185 -20.85 10.68 -6.32
N ASN A 186 -20.06 11.73 -6.58
CA ASN A 186 -18.87 12.01 -5.78
C ASN A 186 -19.25 12.34 -4.34
N PRO A 187 -18.58 11.75 -3.32
CA PRO A 187 -18.81 12.09 -1.92
C PRO A 187 -18.55 13.58 -1.63
N THR A 188 -19.45 14.18 -0.88
CA THR A 188 -19.38 15.61 -0.51
C THR A 188 -18.91 15.82 0.94
N ASN A 189 -18.95 14.78 1.75
CA ASN A 189 -18.54 14.77 3.16
C ASN A 189 -17.85 13.45 3.53
N ILE A 190 -17.24 13.42 4.73
CA ILE A 190 -16.49 12.26 5.21
C ILE A 190 -17.37 11.02 5.41
N ALA A 191 -18.62 11.18 5.80
CA ALA A 191 -19.54 10.04 5.99
C ALA A 191 -19.84 9.34 4.65
N GLU A 192 -20.09 10.13 3.60
CA GLU A 192 -20.27 9.60 2.24
C GLU A 192 -18.98 8.99 1.70
N LEU A 193 -17.81 9.63 1.96
CA LEU A 193 -16.52 9.07 1.59
C LEU A 193 -16.29 7.70 2.23
N LYS A 194 -16.57 7.57 3.52
CA LYS A 194 -16.49 6.28 4.22
C LYS A 194 -17.37 5.21 3.57
N THR A 195 -18.63 5.55 3.28
CA THR A 195 -19.58 4.64 2.62
C THR A 195 -19.07 4.20 1.24
N ALA A 196 -18.59 5.16 0.44
CA ALA A 196 -18.04 4.88 -0.89
C ALA A 196 -16.81 3.96 -0.82
N LEU A 197 -15.88 4.22 0.09
CA LEU A 197 -14.68 3.41 0.24
C LEU A 197 -14.99 1.98 0.71
N LEU A 198 -15.96 1.81 1.63
CA LEU A 198 -16.43 0.49 2.05
C LEU A 198 -17.07 -0.28 0.90
N ALA A 199 -17.91 0.36 0.10
CA ALA A 199 -18.52 -0.25 -1.07
C ALA A 199 -17.46 -0.69 -2.09
N ILE A 200 -16.51 0.20 -2.42
CA ILE A 200 -15.40 -0.10 -3.33
C ILE A 200 -14.55 -1.26 -2.82
N TRP A 201 -14.22 -1.27 -1.52
CA TRP A 201 -13.43 -2.33 -0.90
C TRP A 201 -14.12 -3.68 -0.99
N ASN A 202 -15.41 -3.74 -0.68
CA ASN A 202 -16.18 -4.98 -0.71
C ASN A 202 -16.29 -5.55 -2.14
N ASP A 203 -16.41 -4.68 -3.14
CA ASP A 203 -16.50 -5.04 -4.57
C ASP A 203 -15.15 -5.35 -5.22
N LEU A 204 -14.03 -5.21 -4.52
CA LEU A 204 -12.70 -5.50 -5.07
C LEU A 204 -12.55 -7.00 -5.33
N PRO A 205 -12.32 -7.43 -6.60
CA PRO A 205 -12.15 -8.83 -6.93
C PRO A 205 -10.89 -9.41 -6.29
N GLN A 206 -11.06 -10.53 -5.58
CA GLN A 206 -9.95 -11.19 -4.87
C GLN A 206 -8.85 -11.68 -5.81
N GLU A 207 -9.19 -12.08 -7.03
CA GLU A 207 -8.21 -12.57 -8.01
C GLU A 207 -7.08 -11.59 -8.33
N PHE A 208 -7.37 -10.27 -8.34
CA PHE A 208 -6.36 -9.24 -8.56
C PHE A 208 -5.43 -9.11 -7.36
N ILE A 209 -5.98 -9.22 -6.15
CA ILE A 209 -5.21 -9.24 -4.91
C ILE A 209 -4.28 -10.45 -4.88
N ASP A 210 -4.79 -11.63 -5.22
CA ASP A 210 -4.02 -12.87 -5.27
C ASP A 210 -2.87 -12.79 -6.28
N LYS A 211 -3.12 -12.28 -7.49
CA LYS A 211 -2.08 -12.04 -8.49
C LYS A 211 -1.02 -11.06 -7.99
N ALA A 212 -1.43 -10.02 -7.27
CA ALA A 212 -0.50 -9.10 -6.66
C ALA A 212 0.38 -9.84 -5.62
N ILE A 213 -0.21 -10.53 -4.65
CA ILE A 213 0.52 -11.27 -3.61
C ILE A 213 1.48 -12.30 -4.23
N LEU A 214 1.04 -13.09 -5.19
CA LEU A 214 1.88 -14.07 -5.87
C LEU A 214 3.05 -13.43 -6.62
N SER A 215 2.94 -12.17 -7.01
CA SER A 215 4.05 -11.41 -7.63
C SER A 215 5.12 -10.95 -6.63
N PHE A 216 4.86 -10.99 -5.32
CA PHE A 216 5.75 -10.48 -4.27
C PHE A 216 7.18 -11.04 -4.35
N ARG A 217 7.33 -12.36 -4.44
CA ARG A 217 8.66 -12.98 -4.55
C ARG A 217 9.41 -12.58 -5.82
N LYS A 218 8.69 -12.40 -6.94
CA LYS A 218 9.28 -11.89 -8.19
C LYS A 218 9.77 -10.45 -8.01
N ARG A 219 9.01 -9.62 -7.28
CA ARG A 219 9.39 -8.23 -6.96
C ARG A 219 10.62 -8.19 -6.04
N LEU A 220 10.69 -9.06 -5.04
CA LEU A 220 11.91 -9.19 -4.21
C LEU A 220 13.13 -9.56 -5.04
N ARG A 221 13.03 -10.52 -5.98
CA ARG A 221 14.12 -10.86 -6.90
C ARG A 221 14.53 -9.67 -7.77
N SER A 222 13.55 -8.90 -8.28
CA SER A 222 13.81 -7.71 -9.06
C SER A 222 14.52 -6.62 -8.24
N CYS A 223 14.14 -6.42 -6.97
CA CYS A 223 14.82 -5.52 -6.05
C CYS A 223 16.28 -5.95 -5.80
N VAL A 224 16.51 -7.23 -5.59
CA VAL A 224 17.87 -7.78 -5.45
C VAL A 224 18.68 -7.59 -6.73
N GLY A 225 18.10 -7.87 -7.91
CA GLY A 225 18.74 -7.68 -9.20
C GLY A 225 19.08 -6.21 -9.52
N ALA A 226 18.29 -5.27 -8.99
CA ALA A 226 18.53 -3.83 -9.08
C ALA A 226 19.44 -3.29 -7.96
N ALA A 227 20.17 -4.16 -7.24
CA ALA A 227 21.03 -3.80 -6.11
C ALA A 227 20.30 -2.94 -5.05
N GLY A 228 19.01 -3.20 -4.79
CA GLY A 228 18.17 -2.45 -3.88
C GLY A 228 17.59 -1.14 -4.44
N GLY A 229 17.89 -0.81 -5.69
CA GLY A 229 17.33 0.35 -6.41
C GLY A 229 15.88 0.14 -6.84
N HIS A 230 15.32 1.14 -7.54
CA HIS A 230 14.03 1.03 -8.20
C HIS A 230 14.10 0.06 -9.38
N PHE A 231 13.13 -0.84 -9.51
CA PHE A 231 13.13 -1.89 -10.52
C PHE A 231 11.92 -1.84 -11.48
N GLU A 232 10.94 -0.99 -11.22
CA GLU A 232 9.74 -0.90 -12.06
C GLU A 232 10.03 -0.38 -13.48
N GLN A 233 11.00 0.51 -13.62
CA GLN A 233 11.45 1.02 -14.92
C GLN A 233 12.14 -0.05 -15.79
N TRP A 234 12.75 -1.06 -15.17
CA TRP A 234 13.41 -2.18 -15.87
C TRP A 234 12.42 -3.14 -16.54
N ARG A 235 11.19 -3.19 -16.06
CA ARG A 235 10.13 -4.02 -16.67
C ARG A 235 9.66 -3.46 -18.00
N SER A 236 9.57 -2.14 -18.13
CA SER A 236 9.16 -1.46 -19.37
C SER A 236 10.17 -1.65 -20.49
N GLN A 237 11.47 -1.66 -20.19
CA GLN A 237 12.52 -1.80 -21.20
C GLN A 237 12.70 -3.22 -21.76
N LYS A 238 12.42 -4.28 -20.95
CA LYS A 238 12.51 -5.66 -21.45
C LYS A 238 11.37 -6.05 -22.40
N PHE A 239 10.26 -5.37 -22.38
CA PHE A 239 9.15 -5.59 -23.33
C PHE A 239 9.33 -4.83 -24.66
N SER A 240 10.21 -3.83 -24.72
CA SER A 240 10.48 -3.07 -25.93
C SER A 240 11.67 -3.61 -26.77
N MET A 241 12.42 -4.60 -26.29
CA MET A 241 13.54 -5.22 -26.99
C MET A 241 13.25 -6.65 -27.50
N GLY A 242 12.00 -7.08 -27.47
CA GLY A 242 11.56 -8.41 -27.91
C GLY A 242 10.45 -8.31 -28.96
N GLY A 243 10.68 -7.48 -29.99
CA GLY A 243 9.83 -7.39 -31.18
C GLY A 243 10.69 -7.52 -32.42
#